data_d1624323eb226bef2a71863b65e061a6
#
_entry.id   d1624323eb226bef2a71863b65e061a6
#
_cell.length_a   1.000
_cell.length_b   1.000
_cell.length_c   1.000
_cell.angle_alpha   90.00
_cell.angle_beta   90.00
_cell.angle_gamma   90.00
#
_symmetry.space_group_name_H-M   'P 1'
#
loop_
_entity.id
_entity.type
_entity.pdbx_description
1 polymer ?
#
loop_
_entity_poly.entity_id
_entity_poly.type
_entity_poly.pdbx_seq_one_letter_code
_entity_poly.pdbx_strand_id
1 'polypeptide(L)'
;MAKSRPLPNGYVEAKNDPDFGRTSFANPLNNGPYYAIKVTAGVHHTMGGVVINSATEGLTADGTAIPGLFAAGEVTGGVHGANRLGGTAVADFVVFGRIAGESAAEYANAQ
;
A
#
# COMPACT_ATOMS: atom_id res chain seq x y z
N MET A 1 -20.52 11.80 15.58
CA MET A 1 -19.12 12.09 15.18
C MET A 1 -18.26 12.09 16.43
N ALA A 2 -17.41 11.07 16.60
CA ALA A 2 -16.46 11.05 17.71
C ALA A 2 -15.42 12.15 17.45
N LYS A 3 -15.32 13.10 18.36
CA LYS A 3 -14.25 14.11 18.34
C LYS A 3 -12.97 13.39 18.77
N SER A 4 -12.05 13.17 17.85
CA SER A 4 -10.70 12.74 18.23
C SER A 4 -10.05 13.87 19.05
N ARG A 5 -10.04 13.73 20.37
CA ARG A 5 -9.22 14.61 21.23
C ARG A 5 -7.76 14.15 21.09
N PRO A 6 -6.81 15.08 20.92
CA PRO A 6 -5.42 14.72 21.15
C PRO A 6 -5.27 14.16 22.56
N LEU A 7 -4.55 13.06 22.70
CA LEU A 7 -4.30 12.48 24.03
C LEU A 7 -3.62 13.51 24.91
N PRO A 8 -4.09 13.70 26.14
CA PRO A 8 -3.39 14.52 27.11
C PRO A 8 -1.94 14.03 27.27
N ASN A 9 -0.98 14.94 27.34
CA ASN A 9 0.43 14.57 27.51
C ASN A 9 0.65 13.65 28.73
N GLY A 10 -0.13 13.81 29.79
CA GLY A 10 -0.09 12.92 30.95
C GLY A 10 -0.37 11.44 30.63
N TYR A 11 -1.16 11.13 29.61
CA TYR A 11 -1.37 9.74 29.18
C TYR A 11 -0.14 9.16 28.48
N VAL A 12 0.58 10.02 27.74
CA VAL A 12 1.84 9.63 27.08
C VAL A 12 2.93 9.34 28.13
N GLU A 13 3.06 10.21 29.14
CA GLU A 13 4.01 10.06 30.24
C GLU A 13 3.71 8.84 31.11
N ALA A 14 2.43 8.63 31.44
CA ALA A 14 1.98 7.47 32.21
C ALA A 14 1.98 6.17 31.41
N LYS A 15 2.15 6.23 30.08
CA LYS A 15 1.98 5.10 29.16
C LYS A 15 0.65 4.35 29.37
N ASN A 16 -0.39 5.11 29.68
CA ASN A 16 -1.71 4.60 29.98
C ASN A 16 -2.79 5.53 29.42
N ASP A 17 -3.70 4.99 28.66
CA ASP A 17 -4.87 5.66 28.10
C ASP A 17 -6.15 5.03 28.68
N PRO A 18 -6.70 5.61 29.74
CA PRO A 18 -7.91 5.08 30.39
C PRO A 18 -9.18 5.28 29.55
N ASP A 19 -9.18 6.21 28.57
CA ASP A 19 -10.36 6.54 27.77
C ASP A 19 -10.55 5.55 26.60
N PHE A 20 -9.46 5.13 25.92
CA PHE A 20 -9.53 4.33 24.71
C PHE A 20 -8.64 3.07 24.74
N GLY A 21 -7.92 2.83 25.82
CA GLY A 21 -7.08 1.64 25.99
C GLY A 21 -5.91 1.57 25.03
N ARG A 22 -5.39 2.70 24.59
CA ARG A 22 -4.25 2.74 23.68
C ARG A 22 -3.00 2.19 24.36
N THR A 23 -2.27 1.31 23.68
CA THR A 23 -1.06 0.65 24.19
C THR A 23 0.24 1.18 23.60
N SER A 24 0.14 1.93 22.48
CA SER A 24 1.29 2.52 21.82
C SER A 24 1.25 4.04 21.93
N PHE A 25 2.29 4.62 22.48
CA PHE A 25 2.42 6.06 22.70
C PHE A 25 3.60 6.58 21.92
N ALA A 26 3.33 7.52 21.02
CA ALA A 26 4.36 8.28 20.31
C ALA A 26 4.91 9.41 21.19
N ASN A 27 5.48 10.42 20.59
CA ASN A 27 6.01 11.57 21.31
C ASN A 27 4.89 12.44 21.91
N PRO A 28 5.10 13.05 23.07
CA PRO A 28 4.16 14.02 23.64
C PRO A 28 4.07 15.27 22.76
N LEU A 29 2.90 15.89 22.77
CA LEU A 29 2.65 17.15 22.03
C LEU A 29 3.02 18.34 22.91
N ASN A 30 4.33 18.59 23.09
CA ASN A 30 4.84 19.65 23.97
C ASN A 30 5.25 20.91 23.22
N ASN A 31 5.57 20.82 21.94
CA ASN A 31 6.10 21.92 21.15
C ASN A 31 5.22 22.17 19.92
N GLY A 32 4.74 23.40 19.77
CA GLY A 32 4.02 23.89 18.59
C GLY A 32 4.92 24.56 17.56
N PRO A 33 4.33 25.02 16.46
CA PRO A 33 2.90 25.05 16.14
C PRO A 33 2.30 23.67 15.78
N TYR A 34 0.99 23.50 16.01
CA TYR A 34 0.22 22.32 15.62
C TYR A 34 -0.71 22.63 14.47
N TYR A 35 -0.95 21.65 13.61
CA TYR A 35 -1.84 21.79 12.47
C TYR A 35 -2.96 20.75 12.58
N ALA A 36 -4.20 21.20 12.42
CA ALA A 36 -5.37 20.33 12.39
C ALA A 36 -5.84 20.16 10.93
N ILE A 37 -5.88 18.92 10.46
CA ILE A 37 -6.34 18.58 9.11
C ILE A 37 -7.59 17.71 9.27
N LYS A 38 -8.68 18.10 8.61
CA LYS A 38 -9.89 17.27 8.54
C LYS A 38 -9.63 16.11 7.59
N VAL A 39 -9.78 14.89 8.08
CA VAL A 39 -9.58 13.66 7.30
C VAL A 39 -10.84 12.80 7.32
N THR A 40 -10.99 11.95 6.32
CA THR A 40 -12.00 10.92 6.23
C THR A 40 -11.37 9.59 5.81
N ALA A 41 -12.11 8.50 5.99
CA ALA A 41 -11.68 7.21 5.47
C ALA A 41 -11.65 7.21 3.94
N GLY A 42 -10.62 6.61 3.36
CA GLY A 42 -10.47 6.45 1.92
C GLY A 42 -9.63 5.22 1.59
N VAL A 43 -9.88 4.61 0.44
CA VAL A 43 -9.04 3.55 -0.09
C VAL A 43 -7.94 4.19 -0.92
N HIS A 44 -6.69 3.96 -0.55
CA HIS A 44 -5.52 4.54 -1.21
C HIS A 44 -4.72 3.50 -2.03
N HIS A 45 -5.10 2.22 -1.94
CA HIS A 45 -4.45 1.13 -2.67
C HIS A 45 -5.39 -0.08 -2.73
N THR A 46 -5.47 -0.72 -3.89
CA THR A 46 -6.19 -1.99 -4.06
C THR A 46 -5.24 -3.16 -3.84
N MET A 47 -5.68 -4.21 -3.10
CA MET A 47 -4.88 -5.42 -2.90
C MET A 47 -5.10 -6.45 -4.01
N GLY A 48 -6.27 -6.46 -4.61
CA GLY A 48 -6.63 -7.29 -5.75
C GLY A 48 -6.36 -6.61 -7.08
N GLY A 49 -6.30 -7.40 -8.15
CA GLY A 49 -6.06 -6.89 -9.50
C GLY A 49 -5.76 -8.01 -10.48
N VAL A 50 -5.14 -7.67 -11.59
CA VAL A 50 -4.71 -8.63 -12.62
C VAL A 50 -3.70 -9.61 -12.01
N VAL A 51 -3.95 -10.91 -12.16
CA VAL A 51 -2.99 -11.94 -11.76
C VAL A 51 -1.85 -11.98 -12.77
N ILE A 52 -0.62 -11.96 -12.29
CA ILE A 52 0.58 -11.99 -13.12
C ILE A 52 1.51 -13.12 -12.71
N ASN A 53 2.37 -13.57 -13.64
CA ASN A 53 3.52 -14.44 -13.34
C ASN A 53 4.79 -13.62 -13.08
N SER A 54 5.92 -14.29 -12.89
CA SER A 54 7.22 -13.63 -12.62
C SER A 54 7.76 -12.82 -13.80
N ALA A 55 7.29 -13.08 -15.03
CA ALA A 55 7.59 -12.29 -16.22
C ALA A 55 6.59 -11.14 -16.43
N THR A 56 5.68 -10.91 -15.45
CA THR A 56 4.64 -9.89 -15.47
C THR A 56 3.56 -10.06 -16.55
N GLU A 57 3.48 -11.24 -17.16
CA GLU A 57 2.41 -11.56 -18.10
C GLU A 57 1.07 -11.69 -17.33
N GLY A 58 0.03 -11.05 -17.86
CA GLY A 58 -1.33 -11.20 -17.34
C GLY A 58 -1.85 -12.62 -17.55
N LEU A 59 -2.44 -13.20 -16.50
CA LEU A 59 -2.93 -14.57 -16.55
C LEU A 59 -4.46 -14.61 -16.63
N THR A 60 -4.97 -15.63 -17.33
CA THR A 60 -6.37 -16.03 -17.31
C THR A 60 -6.70 -16.74 -16.01
N ALA A 61 -7.98 -17.03 -15.76
CA ALA A 61 -8.44 -17.71 -14.54
C ALA A 61 -7.88 -19.13 -14.35
N ASP A 62 -7.49 -19.79 -15.46
CA ASP A 62 -6.85 -21.10 -15.44
C ASP A 62 -5.31 -21.05 -15.36
N GLY A 63 -4.75 -19.84 -15.23
CA GLY A 63 -3.30 -19.63 -15.07
C GLY A 63 -2.51 -19.56 -16.37
N THR A 64 -3.18 -19.49 -17.52
CA THR A 64 -2.52 -19.37 -18.83
C THR A 64 -2.16 -17.90 -19.10
N ALA A 65 -0.95 -17.65 -19.57
CA ALA A 65 -0.54 -16.30 -19.94
C ALA A 65 -1.33 -15.80 -21.16
N ILE A 66 -1.79 -14.56 -21.09
CA ILE A 66 -2.49 -13.87 -22.17
C ILE A 66 -1.41 -13.24 -23.08
N PRO A 67 -1.24 -13.67 -24.34
CA PRO A 67 -0.18 -13.18 -25.21
C PRO A 67 -0.24 -11.66 -25.39
N GLY A 68 0.88 -10.98 -25.17
CA GLY A 68 1.02 -9.54 -25.34
C GLY A 68 0.40 -8.68 -24.22
N LEU A 69 -0.13 -9.29 -23.15
CA LEU A 69 -0.63 -8.57 -21.99
C LEU A 69 0.37 -8.62 -20.85
N PHE A 70 0.87 -7.46 -20.45
CA PHE A 70 1.76 -7.30 -19.30
C PHE A 70 1.16 -6.29 -18.32
N ALA A 71 1.40 -6.50 -17.04
CA ALA A 71 0.90 -5.59 -15.99
C ALA A 71 1.88 -5.49 -14.83
N ALA A 72 1.94 -4.31 -14.18
CA ALA A 72 2.77 -4.07 -13.01
C ALA A 72 2.18 -2.96 -12.12
N GLY A 73 2.56 -2.94 -10.86
CA GLY A 73 2.12 -1.95 -9.88
C GLY A 73 0.72 -2.23 -9.33
N GLU A 74 0.03 -1.20 -8.86
CA GLU A 74 -1.25 -1.31 -8.15
C GLU A 74 -2.35 -2.07 -8.90
N VAL A 75 -2.31 -2.06 -10.23
CA VAL A 75 -3.28 -2.79 -11.07
C VAL A 75 -3.16 -4.32 -10.91
N THR A 76 -2.04 -4.81 -10.38
CA THR A 76 -1.80 -6.24 -10.17
C THR A 76 -2.25 -6.70 -8.79
N GLY A 77 -2.74 -7.94 -8.70
CA GLY A 77 -3.11 -8.60 -7.46
C GLY A 77 -2.08 -9.66 -7.02
N GLY A 78 -2.03 -9.92 -5.71
CA GLY A 78 -1.22 -11.00 -5.15
C GLY A 78 0.18 -10.61 -4.68
N VAL A 79 0.80 -9.57 -5.23
CA VAL A 79 2.17 -9.15 -4.88
C VAL A 79 2.30 -8.81 -3.39
N HIS A 80 1.33 -8.14 -2.82
CA HIS A 80 1.33 -7.70 -1.43
C HIS A 80 0.50 -8.57 -0.49
N GLY A 81 -0.06 -9.68 -0.98
CA GLY A 81 -0.97 -10.52 -0.20
C GLY A 81 -2.24 -9.77 0.20
N ALA A 82 -2.70 -10.00 1.44
CA ALA A 82 -3.96 -9.43 1.92
C ALA A 82 -3.86 -7.96 2.36
N ASN A 83 -2.66 -7.44 2.61
CA ASN A 83 -2.46 -6.06 3.03
C ASN A 83 -1.05 -5.56 2.71
N ARG A 84 -0.95 -4.37 2.18
CA ARG A 84 0.31 -3.74 1.78
C ARG A 84 0.92 -2.91 2.91
N LEU A 85 2.20 -3.13 3.17
CA LEU A 85 2.98 -2.26 4.06
C LEU A 85 3.20 -0.89 3.41
N GLY A 86 3.03 0.19 4.17
CA GLY A 86 3.24 1.55 3.68
C GLY A 86 4.63 1.75 3.07
N GLY A 87 4.68 2.36 1.89
CA GLY A 87 5.92 2.62 1.13
C GLY A 87 6.31 1.52 0.13
N THR A 88 5.92 0.26 0.32
CA THR A 88 6.35 -0.86 -0.55
C THR A 88 5.78 -0.81 -1.98
N ALA A 89 4.75 0.01 -2.24
CA ALA A 89 4.26 0.22 -3.60
C ALA A 89 5.35 0.78 -4.54
N VAL A 90 6.28 1.60 -4.01
CA VAL A 90 7.38 2.14 -4.82
C VAL A 90 8.30 1.01 -5.29
N ALA A 91 8.67 0.11 -4.40
CA ALA A 91 9.47 -1.07 -4.76
C ALA A 91 8.75 -1.95 -5.78
N ASP A 92 7.44 -2.17 -5.58
CA ASP A 92 6.60 -2.95 -6.49
C ASP A 92 6.64 -2.39 -7.92
N PHE A 93 6.17 -1.15 -8.14
CA PHE A 93 6.09 -0.64 -9.51
C PHE A 93 7.46 -0.37 -10.15
N VAL A 94 8.53 -0.14 -9.38
CA VAL A 94 9.89 0.00 -9.94
C VAL A 94 10.41 -1.35 -10.42
N VAL A 95 10.30 -2.39 -9.60
CA VAL A 95 10.82 -3.73 -9.93
C VAL A 95 9.97 -4.37 -11.04
N PHE A 96 8.66 -4.52 -10.79
CA PHE A 96 7.78 -5.19 -11.76
C PHE A 96 7.53 -4.34 -13.00
N GLY A 97 7.52 -3.01 -12.90
CA GLY A 97 7.41 -2.13 -14.06
C GLY A 97 8.59 -2.26 -15.00
N ARG A 98 9.81 -2.43 -14.47
CA ARG A 98 11.00 -2.72 -15.27
C ARG A 98 10.87 -4.07 -15.98
N ILE A 99 10.51 -5.14 -15.26
CA ILE A 99 10.33 -6.47 -15.83
C ILE A 99 9.24 -6.44 -16.92
N ALA A 100 8.11 -5.78 -16.66
CA ALA A 100 7.02 -5.64 -17.63
C ALA A 100 7.47 -4.94 -18.91
N GLY A 101 8.28 -3.88 -18.78
CA GLY A 101 8.84 -3.18 -19.92
C GLY A 101 9.80 -4.05 -20.75
N GLU A 102 10.68 -4.78 -20.09
CA GLU A 102 11.62 -5.73 -20.72
C GLU A 102 10.85 -6.86 -21.43
N SER A 103 9.92 -7.52 -20.75
CA SER A 103 9.10 -8.60 -21.32
C SER A 103 8.23 -8.14 -22.50
N ALA A 104 7.63 -6.96 -22.40
CA ALA A 104 6.83 -6.40 -23.48
C ALA A 104 7.68 -6.07 -24.73
N ALA A 105 8.88 -5.53 -24.53
CA ALA A 105 9.80 -5.24 -25.63
C ALA A 105 10.30 -6.52 -26.31
N GLU A 106 10.63 -7.55 -25.54
CA GLU A 106 11.01 -8.87 -26.08
C GLU A 106 9.87 -9.49 -26.90
N TYR A 107 8.65 -9.45 -26.35
CA TYR A 107 7.47 -9.94 -27.07
C TYR A 107 7.24 -9.21 -28.39
N ALA A 108 7.32 -7.88 -28.38
CA ALA A 108 7.11 -7.08 -29.58
C ALA A 108 8.17 -7.33 -30.67
N ASN A 109 9.42 -7.59 -30.25
CA ASN A 109 10.52 -7.90 -31.21
C ASN A 109 10.46 -9.32 -31.78
N ALA A 110 9.69 -10.21 -31.15
CA ALA A 110 9.52 -11.59 -31.60
C ALA A 110 8.36 -11.78 -32.60
N GLN A 111 7.59 -10.72 -32.88
CA GLN A 111 6.46 -10.73 -33.83
C GLN A 111 6.94 -10.38 -35.25
#